data_25e97abb245a8e5d045e7e5a9bf17e3a
#
_entry.id   25e97abb245a8e5d045e7e5a9bf17e3a
#
_cell.length_a   1.000
_cell.length_b   1.000
_cell.length_c   1.000
_cell.angle_alpha   90.00
_cell.angle_beta   90.00
_cell.angle_gamma   90.00
#
_symmetry.space_group_name_H-M   'P 1'
#
loop_
_entity.id
_entity.type
_entity.pdbx_description
1 polymer ?
#
loop_
_entity_poly.entity_id
_entity_poly.type
_entity_poly.pdbx_seq_one_letter_code
_entity_poly.pdbx_strand_id
1 'polypeptide(L)'
;MLNQPLTLPCGAVVPNRTCKAAMTEGLAHPDGTASAELERLYGIWSDGGSGILLSGNIQVDGDHLERPGNVIVDSALCNDAFAALQRMAAAGTRNGNHLWAQISHAGRQTQKIVNPAPKAPSAVRLRLPQNQFGEPVALTAEEIESIVERFVNCAVTCKEAGFTGVQFHSAHGYLLSQFLSPLTNQREDCL
;
A
#
# COMPACT_ATOMS: atom_id res chain seq x y z
N MET A 1 10.50 20.94 20.24
CA MET A 1 9.55 21.07 19.12
C MET A 1 9.12 19.70 18.57
N LEU A 2 10.02 18.73 18.31
CA LEU A 2 9.62 17.41 17.79
C LEU A 2 8.72 16.61 18.73
N ASN A 3 8.91 16.71 20.04
CA ASN A 3 8.12 16.01 21.05
C ASN A 3 6.77 16.69 21.38
N GLN A 4 6.36 17.69 20.62
CA GLN A 4 5.06 18.35 20.83
C GLN A 4 3.98 17.63 20.05
N PRO A 5 2.77 17.42 20.61
CA PRO A 5 1.65 16.89 19.88
C PRO A 5 1.30 17.73 18.64
N LEU A 6 0.68 17.10 17.68
CA LEU A 6 0.15 17.74 16.47
C LEU A 6 -1.31 17.32 16.28
N THR A 7 -2.20 18.28 16.31
CA THR A 7 -3.60 18.06 15.93
C THR A 7 -3.72 18.16 14.41
N LEU A 8 -4.24 17.11 13.80
CA LEU A 8 -4.54 17.07 12.38
C LEU A 8 -5.85 17.80 12.06
N PRO A 9 -6.09 18.23 10.81
CA PRO A 9 -7.34 18.91 10.44
C PRO A 9 -8.61 18.10 10.73
N CYS A 10 -8.53 16.78 10.74
CA CYS A 10 -9.63 15.87 11.10
C CYS A 10 -9.87 15.73 12.61
N GLY A 11 -9.11 16.45 13.45
CA GLY A 11 -9.20 16.38 14.91
C GLY A 11 -8.36 15.30 15.58
N ALA A 12 -7.75 14.38 14.84
CA ALA A 12 -6.87 13.37 15.41
C ALA A 12 -5.59 14.02 15.98
N VAL A 13 -5.13 13.52 17.14
CA VAL A 13 -3.95 14.05 17.83
C VAL A 13 -2.80 13.07 17.70
N VAL A 14 -1.76 13.44 16.96
CA VAL A 14 -0.51 12.70 16.87
C VAL A 14 0.36 13.07 18.08
N PRO A 15 0.91 12.12 18.84
CA PRO A 15 1.59 12.39 20.10
C PRO A 15 2.88 13.20 19.97
N ASN A 16 3.51 13.19 18.82
CA ASN A 16 4.69 13.99 18.51
C ASN A 16 4.85 14.19 16.99
N ARG A 17 5.82 14.98 16.56
CA ARG A 17 6.01 15.40 15.16
C ARG A 17 7.02 14.53 14.40
N THR A 18 7.24 13.30 14.84
CA THR A 18 8.10 12.34 14.13
C THR A 18 7.26 11.31 13.37
N CYS A 19 7.71 10.94 12.19
CA CYS A 19 7.04 9.96 11.36
C CYS A 19 8.06 8.96 10.80
N LYS A 20 7.80 7.66 10.99
CA LYS A 20 8.51 6.62 10.27
C LYS A 20 7.93 6.55 8.86
N ALA A 21 8.72 6.86 7.85
CA ALA A 21 8.32 6.80 6.45
C ALA A 21 7.96 5.38 6.01
N ALA A 22 7.13 5.27 4.98
CA ALA A 22 6.82 3.99 4.35
C ALA A 22 8.09 3.34 3.77
N MET A 23 8.23 2.04 3.98
CA MET A 23 9.29 1.20 3.42
C MET A 23 8.70 -0.19 3.19
N THR A 24 8.93 -0.77 2.02
CA THR A 24 8.52 -2.14 1.75
C THR A 24 9.34 -3.11 2.59
N GLU A 25 8.69 -3.90 3.42
CA GLU A 25 9.34 -4.87 4.30
C GLU A 25 9.64 -6.19 3.58
N GLY A 26 8.73 -6.64 2.71
CA GLY A 26 8.84 -7.92 2.01
C GLY A 26 8.75 -9.14 2.95
N LEU A 27 7.97 -9.02 4.02
CA LEU A 27 7.88 -10.02 5.09
C LEU A 27 6.50 -10.69 5.18
N ALA A 28 5.53 -10.37 4.31
CA ALA A 28 4.26 -11.09 4.27
C ALA A 28 4.45 -12.54 3.82
N HIS A 29 3.52 -13.39 4.19
CA HIS A 29 3.46 -14.76 3.68
C HIS A 29 3.28 -14.79 2.16
N PRO A 30 3.57 -15.90 1.48
CA PRO A 30 3.43 -16.02 0.02
C PRO A 30 2.01 -15.74 -0.49
N ASP A 31 1.00 -15.93 0.33
CA ASP A 31 -0.41 -15.63 0.06
C ASP A 31 -0.78 -14.16 0.33
N GLY A 32 0.17 -13.32 0.74
CA GLY A 32 -0.04 -11.92 1.07
C GLY A 32 -0.56 -11.66 2.48
N THR A 33 -0.74 -12.69 3.30
CA THR A 33 -1.17 -12.54 4.70
C THR A 33 -0.05 -11.90 5.55
N ALA A 34 -0.42 -10.99 6.44
CA ALA A 34 0.54 -10.37 7.36
C ALA A 34 1.18 -11.43 8.27
N SER A 35 2.51 -11.42 8.37
CA SER A 35 3.27 -12.41 9.14
C SER A 35 3.52 -11.98 10.58
N ALA A 36 3.96 -12.91 11.43
CA ALA A 36 4.40 -12.64 12.78
C ALA A 36 5.65 -11.74 12.82
N GLU A 37 6.49 -11.79 11.79
CA GLU A 37 7.66 -10.92 11.63
C GLU A 37 7.23 -9.46 11.42
N LEU A 38 6.18 -9.21 10.64
CA LEU A 38 5.59 -7.88 10.48
C LEU A 38 5.00 -7.39 11.81
N GLU A 39 4.21 -8.21 12.51
CA GLU A 39 3.68 -7.89 13.83
C GLU A 39 4.80 -7.46 14.79
N ARG A 40 5.87 -8.27 14.89
CA ARG A 40 7.03 -7.97 15.72
C ARG A 40 7.71 -6.67 15.31
N LEU A 41 7.94 -6.45 14.01
CA LEU A 41 8.63 -5.29 13.47
C LEU A 41 7.86 -4.00 13.77
N TYR A 42 6.55 -3.98 13.53
CA TYR A 42 5.71 -2.83 13.80
C TYR A 42 5.59 -2.55 15.30
N GLY A 43 5.60 -3.59 16.13
CA GLY A 43 5.69 -3.44 17.58
C GLY A 43 6.98 -2.74 18.03
N ILE A 44 8.13 -3.14 17.49
CA ILE A 44 9.42 -2.50 17.79
C ILE A 44 9.41 -1.02 17.34
N TRP A 45 8.86 -0.73 16.16
CA TRP A 45 8.75 0.65 15.69
C TRP A 45 7.78 1.49 16.51
N SER A 46 6.68 0.91 16.98
CA SER A 46 5.76 1.58 17.90
C SER A 46 6.45 1.96 19.21
N ASP A 47 7.21 1.02 19.80
CA ASP A 47 8.00 1.29 21.02
C ASP A 47 9.11 2.32 20.79
N GLY A 48 9.56 2.48 19.55
CA GLY A 48 10.54 3.50 19.17
C GLY A 48 10.04 4.94 19.30
N GLY A 49 8.74 5.15 19.58
CA GLY A 49 8.16 6.42 19.98
C GLY A 49 7.87 7.41 18.85
N SER A 50 7.87 6.99 17.57
CA SER A 50 7.41 7.86 16.48
C SER A 50 5.92 8.12 16.59
N GLY A 51 5.48 9.35 16.35
CA GLY A 51 4.07 9.73 16.41
C GLY A 51 3.19 9.10 15.35
N ILE A 52 3.74 8.86 14.15
CA ILE A 52 3.09 8.15 13.05
C ILE A 52 4.04 7.08 12.52
N LEU A 53 3.51 5.90 12.24
CA LEU A 53 4.15 4.88 11.41
C LEU A 53 3.39 4.78 10.08
N LEU A 54 4.08 4.86 8.95
CA LEU A 54 3.53 4.46 7.65
C LEU A 54 3.94 3.01 7.37
N SER A 55 2.98 2.19 6.98
CA SER A 55 3.29 0.82 6.55
C SER A 55 4.10 0.81 5.26
N GLY A 56 4.72 -0.31 4.93
CA GLY A 56 5.09 -0.60 3.55
C GLY A 56 3.84 -0.79 2.68
N ASN A 57 4.06 -1.03 1.40
CA ASN A 57 2.98 -1.18 0.43
C ASN A 57 2.02 -2.32 0.81
N ILE A 58 0.78 -1.98 1.18
CA ILE A 58 -0.34 -2.92 1.20
C ILE A 58 -0.98 -2.87 -0.18
N GLN A 59 -0.94 -3.99 -0.89
CA GLN A 59 -1.38 -4.05 -2.28
C GLN A 59 -2.88 -4.32 -2.37
N VAL A 60 -3.56 -3.54 -3.21
CA VAL A 60 -5.00 -3.68 -3.47
C VAL A 60 -5.32 -4.72 -4.54
N ASP A 61 -4.29 -5.35 -5.10
CA ASP A 61 -4.39 -6.35 -6.16
C ASP A 61 -3.24 -7.36 -6.06
N GLY A 62 -3.56 -8.64 -5.85
CA GLY A 62 -2.58 -9.71 -5.72
C GLY A 62 -1.79 -10.00 -7.00
N ASP A 63 -2.33 -9.65 -8.18
CA ASP A 63 -1.66 -9.79 -9.46
C ASP A 63 -0.75 -8.60 -9.81
N HIS A 64 -0.73 -7.56 -8.97
CA HIS A 64 0.02 -6.32 -9.23
C HIS A 64 0.87 -5.89 -8.04
N LEU A 65 1.69 -6.80 -7.53
CA LEU A 65 2.62 -6.53 -6.42
C LEU A 65 3.84 -5.74 -6.90
N GLU A 66 4.36 -4.87 -6.04
CA GLU A 66 5.68 -4.26 -6.23
C GLU A 66 6.76 -5.33 -6.20
N ARG A 67 6.62 -6.29 -5.27
CA ARG A 67 7.44 -7.52 -5.16
C ARG A 67 6.70 -8.60 -4.37
N PRO A 68 7.11 -9.88 -4.47
CA PRO A 68 6.67 -10.91 -3.54
C PRO A 68 6.94 -10.51 -2.09
N GLY A 69 6.03 -10.87 -1.18
CA GLY A 69 6.12 -10.52 0.24
C GLY A 69 5.46 -9.18 0.62
N ASN A 70 4.74 -8.51 -0.28
CA ASN A 70 3.81 -7.46 0.11
C ASN A 70 2.59 -8.04 0.83
N VAL A 71 2.02 -7.28 1.77
CA VAL A 71 0.68 -7.58 2.29
C VAL A 71 -0.35 -7.30 1.21
N ILE A 72 -1.35 -8.17 1.06
CA ILE A 72 -2.42 -8.08 0.05
C ILE A 72 -3.76 -7.92 0.75
N VAL A 73 -4.54 -6.93 0.30
CA VAL A 73 -5.94 -6.73 0.68
C VAL A 73 -6.70 -6.37 -0.59
N ASP A 74 -6.97 -7.37 -1.43
CA ASP A 74 -7.60 -7.21 -2.76
C ASP A 74 -9.07 -7.63 -2.80
N SER A 75 -9.52 -8.32 -1.76
CA SER A 75 -10.87 -8.85 -1.62
C SER A 75 -11.23 -8.98 -0.13
N ALA A 76 -12.37 -9.58 0.16
CA ALA A 76 -12.72 -9.95 1.52
C ALA A 76 -11.71 -10.98 2.07
N LEU A 77 -11.00 -10.59 3.11
CA LEU A 77 -10.04 -11.47 3.77
C LEU A 77 -10.77 -12.61 4.50
N CYS A 78 -10.19 -13.80 4.49
CA CYS A 78 -10.62 -14.86 5.40
C CYS A 78 -10.35 -14.46 6.87
N ASN A 79 -11.01 -15.10 7.82
CA ASN A 79 -10.91 -14.75 9.24
C ASN A 79 -9.47 -14.74 9.75
N ASP A 80 -8.63 -15.68 9.32
CA ASP A 80 -7.25 -15.80 9.79
C ASP A 80 -6.37 -14.66 9.21
N ALA A 81 -6.54 -14.32 7.94
CA ALA A 81 -5.83 -13.20 7.30
C ALA A 81 -6.26 -11.86 7.91
N PHE A 82 -7.55 -11.67 8.17
CA PHE A 82 -8.04 -10.46 8.83
C PHE A 82 -7.50 -10.37 10.28
N ALA A 83 -7.53 -11.46 11.04
CA ALA A 83 -6.95 -11.50 12.39
C ALA A 83 -5.44 -11.21 12.38
N ALA A 84 -4.70 -11.67 11.37
CA ALA A 84 -3.28 -11.34 11.21
C ALA A 84 -3.06 -9.84 10.95
N LEU A 85 -3.89 -9.23 10.10
CA LEU A 85 -3.86 -7.79 9.86
C LEU A 85 -4.20 -6.98 11.13
N GLN A 86 -5.17 -7.46 11.93
CA GLN A 86 -5.51 -6.86 13.23
C GLN A 86 -4.34 -6.93 14.21
N ARG A 87 -3.63 -8.05 14.31
CA ARG A 87 -2.45 -8.17 15.18
C ARG A 87 -1.34 -7.22 14.77
N MET A 88 -1.08 -7.09 13.45
CA MET A 88 -0.12 -6.11 12.94
C MET A 88 -0.53 -4.68 13.30
N ALA A 89 -1.80 -4.32 13.14
CA ALA A 89 -2.32 -3.00 13.49
C ALA A 89 -2.21 -2.72 15.01
N ALA A 90 -2.60 -3.68 15.83
CA ALA A 90 -2.51 -3.57 17.30
C ALA A 90 -1.04 -3.43 17.77
N ALA A 91 -0.12 -4.19 17.19
CA ALA A 91 1.30 -4.07 17.49
C ALA A 91 1.85 -2.70 17.09
N GLY A 92 1.47 -2.21 15.90
CA GLY A 92 1.94 -0.93 15.35
C GLY A 92 1.37 0.31 16.04
N THR A 93 0.36 0.16 16.90
CA THR A 93 -0.29 1.26 17.63
C THR A 93 -0.15 1.16 19.15
N ARG A 94 0.55 0.12 19.65
CA ARG A 94 0.56 -0.24 21.08
C ARG A 94 1.15 0.82 22.02
N ASN A 95 1.94 1.76 21.50
CA ASN A 95 2.51 2.86 22.28
C ASN A 95 1.72 4.19 22.10
N GLY A 96 0.46 4.13 21.68
CA GLY A 96 -0.42 5.31 21.51
C GLY A 96 -0.09 6.17 20.28
N ASN A 97 0.78 5.72 19.40
CA ASN A 97 1.07 6.34 18.12
C ASN A 97 0.04 5.94 17.05
N HIS A 98 0.03 6.65 15.95
CA HIS A 98 -0.76 6.30 14.77
C HIS A 98 -0.02 5.29 13.88
N LEU A 99 -0.77 4.35 13.29
CA LEU A 99 -0.33 3.52 12.18
C LEU A 99 -1.23 3.75 10.98
N TRP A 100 -0.66 4.21 9.86
CA TRP A 100 -1.37 4.42 8.61
C TRP A 100 -0.97 3.37 7.59
N ALA A 101 -1.96 2.75 6.96
CA ALA A 101 -1.75 1.82 5.86
C ALA A 101 -1.37 2.59 4.59
N GLN A 102 -0.19 2.37 4.02
CA GLN A 102 0.11 2.84 2.68
C GLN A 102 -0.47 1.84 1.68
N ILE A 103 -1.59 2.19 1.05
CA ILE A 103 -2.28 1.36 0.08
C ILE A 103 -1.84 1.69 -1.35
N SER A 104 -1.58 0.65 -2.14
CA SER A 104 -0.85 0.78 -3.40
C SER A 104 -1.30 -0.25 -4.44
N HIS A 105 -1.01 0.06 -5.69
CA HIS A 105 -1.09 -0.84 -6.84
C HIS A 105 0.14 -0.59 -7.71
N ALA A 106 0.94 -1.62 -7.99
CA ALA A 106 2.24 -1.42 -8.64
C ALA A 106 2.14 -0.98 -10.11
N GLY A 107 1.01 -1.23 -10.78
CA GLY A 107 0.84 -0.88 -12.18
C GLY A 107 1.92 -1.53 -13.06
N ARG A 108 2.46 -0.80 -14.04
CA ARG A 108 3.53 -1.30 -14.92
C ARG A 108 4.85 -1.65 -14.20
N GLN A 109 4.99 -1.29 -12.92
CA GLN A 109 6.12 -1.68 -12.08
C GLN A 109 5.94 -3.02 -11.38
N THR A 110 4.90 -3.77 -11.73
CA THR A 110 4.78 -5.17 -11.32
C THR A 110 5.89 -5.99 -11.97
N GLN A 111 6.61 -6.73 -11.15
CA GLN A 111 7.69 -7.59 -11.66
C GLN A 111 7.12 -8.75 -12.49
N LYS A 112 7.85 -9.17 -13.54
CA LYS A 112 7.45 -10.29 -14.42
C LYS A 112 7.17 -11.59 -13.68
N ILE A 113 7.86 -11.80 -12.57
CA ILE A 113 7.67 -13.01 -11.73
C ILE A 113 6.29 -13.03 -11.09
N VAL A 114 5.67 -11.86 -10.90
CA VAL A 114 4.29 -11.72 -10.39
C VAL A 114 3.32 -11.72 -11.58
N ASN A 115 3.51 -10.79 -12.52
CA ASN A 115 2.66 -10.67 -13.70
C ASN A 115 3.46 -10.22 -14.92
N PRO A 116 3.55 -11.03 -16.00
CA PRO A 116 4.27 -10.67 -17.22
C PRO A 116 3.56 -9.62 -18.07
N ALA A 117 2.25 -9.39 -17.85
CA ALA A 117 1.41 -8.46 -18.59
C ALA A 117 0.62 -7.52 -17.64
N PRO A 118 1.31 -6.69 -16.82
CA PRO A 118 0.67 -5.90 -15.78
C PRO A 118 -0.22 -4.80 -16.39
N LYS A 119 -1.27 -4.46 -15.67
CA LYS A 119 -2.16 -3.36 -16.04
C LYS A 119 -1.55 -1.98 -15.77
N ALA A 120 -1.82 -1.02 -16.65
CA ALA A 120 -1.34 0.35 -16.56
C ALA A 120 -2.35 1.31 -17.25
N PRO A 121 -2.26 2.63 -17.08
CA PRO A 121 -3.12 3.57 -17.81
C PRO A 121 -3.01 3.40 -19.32
N SER A 122 -1.80 3.17 -19.82
CA SER A 122 -1.48 2.94 -21.23
C SER A 122 -0.38 1.88 -21.36
N ALA A 123 -0.27 1.25 -22.51
CA ALA A 123 0.72 0.19 -22.80
C ALA A 123 2.16 0.76 -22.99
N VAL A 124 2.59 1.59 -22.05
CA VAL A 124 3.92 2.22 -22.07
C VAL A 124 4.88 1.45 -21.18
N ARG A 125 5.76 0.67 -21.81
CA ARG A 125 6.73 -0.18 -21.13
C ARG A 125 7.73 0.61 -20.28
N LEU A 126 8.05 0.07 -19.10
CA LEU A 126 9.15 0.54 -18.26
C LEU A 126 10.46 -0.11 -18.75
N ARG A 127 11.36 0.70 -19.29
CA ARG A 127 12.66 0.26 -19.81
C ARG A 127 13.75 0.48 -18.77
N LEU A 128 13.96 -0.51 -17.91
CA LEU A 128 15.04 -0.54 -16.94
C LEU A 128 16.01 -1.68 -17.26
N PRO A 129 17.29 -1.57 -16.82
CA PRO A 129 18.23 -2.70 -16.89
C PRO A 129 17.63 -3.98 -16.30
N GLN A 130 18.14 -5.14 -16.76
CA GLN A 130 17.72 -6.49 -16.30
C GLN A 130 16.33 -6.95 -16.75
N ASN A 131 15.55 -6.13 -17.50
CA ASN A 131 14.26 -6.55 -18.10
C ASN A 131 13.30 -7.26 -17.10
N GLN A 132 13.26 -6.79 -15.86
CA GLN A 132 12.52 -7.43 -14.76
C GLN A 132 11.02 -7.11 -14.76
N PHE A 133 10.56 -6.13 -15.55
CA PHE A 133 9.17 -5.71 -15.66
C PHE A 133 8.50 -6.29 -16.90
N GLY A 134 7.18 -6.52 -16.82
CA GLY A 134 6.37 -7.05 -17.91
C GLY A 134 6.07 -6.05 -19.02
N GLU A 135 5.36 -6.52 -20.04
CA GLU A 135 4.77 -5.66 -21.08
C GLU A 135 3.41 -5.18 -20.61
N PRO A 136 3.23 -3.89 -20.29
CA PRO A 136 1.98 -3.43 -19.71
C PRO A 136 0.83 -3.46 -20.72
N VAL A 137 -0.36 -3.76 -20.20
CA VAL A 137 -1.64 -3.74 -20.94
C VAL A 137 -2.46 -2.55 -20.44
N ALA A 138 -3.00 -1.76 -21.38
CA ALA A 138 -3.85 -0.63 -21.01
C ALA A 138 -5.14 -1.10 -20.31
N LEU A 139 -5.49 -0.39 -19.24
CA LEU A 139 -6.74 -0.59 -18.50
C LEU A 139 -7.93 -0.14 -19.35
N THR A 140 -9.05 -0.88 -19.27
CA THR A 140 -10.36 -0.39 -19.71
C THR A 140 -10.98 0.53 -18.66
N ALA A 141 -12.07 1.24 -19.00
CA ALA A 141 -12.79 2.08 -18.04
C ALA A 141 -13.34 1.25 -16.87
N GLU A 142 -13.93 0.10 -17.17
CA GLU A 142 -14.49 -0.83 -16.18
C GLU A 142 -13.40 -1.40 -15.24
N GLU A 143 -12.22 -1.67 -15.77
CA GLU A 143 -11.08 -2.12 -14.96
C GLU A 143 -10.60 -1.01 -14.03
N ILE A 144 -10.62 0.25 -14.46
CA ILE A 144 -10.27 1.41 -13.62
C ILE A 144 -11.28 1.56 -12.48
N GLU A 145 -12.58 1.49 -12.78
CA GLU A 145 -13.63 1.52 -11.75
C GLU A 145 -13.44 0.38 -10.72
N SER A 146 -13.19 -0.83 -11.19
CA SER A 146 -12.91 -1.98 -10.32
C SER A 146 -11.68 -1.74 -9.41
N ILE A 147 -10.62 -1.11 -9.93
CA ILE A 147 -9.44 -0.78 -9.12
C ILE A 147 -9.78 0.28 -8.07
N VAL A 148 -10.58 1.29 -8.41
CA VAL A 148 -11.07 2.28 -7.43
C VAL A 148 -11.82 1.59 -6.29
N GLU A 149 -12.72 0.66 -6.60
CA GLU A 149 -13.43 -0.12 -5.58
C GLU A 149 -12.49 -0.95 -4.71
N ARG A 150 -11.43 -1.55 -5.28
CA ARG A 150 -10.39 -2.27 -4.51
C ARG A 150 -9.66 -1.34 -3.53
N PHE A 151 -9.32 -0.11 -3.94
CA PHE A 151 -8.73 0.88 -3.03
C PHE A 151 -9.69 1.24 -1.89
N VAL A 152 -10.99 1.41 -2.17
CA VAL A 152 -12.01 1.67 -1.14
C VAL A 152 -12.11 0.49 -0.18
N ASN A 153 -12.24 -0.72 -0.69
CA ASN A 153 -12.34 -1.94 0.12
C ASN A 153 -11.10 -2.14 1.00
N CYS A 154 -9.91 -1.94 0.44
CA CYS A 154 -8.66 -2.03 1.20
C CYS A 154 -8.62 -0.99 2.34
N ALA A 155 -9.02 0.26 2.07
CA ALA A 155 -9.06 1.31 3.10
C ALA A 155 -10.05 0.98 4.22
N VAL A 156 -11.24 0.46 3.89
CA VAL A 156 -12.25 0.04 4.86
C VAL A 156 -11.73 -1.15 5.70
N THR A 157 -11.18 -2.17 5.05
CA THR A 157 -10.61 -3.34 5.73
C THR A 157 -9.47 -2.95 6.68
N CYS A 158 -8.57 -2.06 6.25
CA CYS A 158 -7.51 -1.55 7.12
C CYS A 158 -8.07 -0.79 8.33
N LYS A 159 -9.10 0.05 8.14
CA LYS A 159 -9.79 0.73 9.23
C LYS A 159 -10.40 -0.25 10.23
N GLU A 160 -11.11 -1.27 9.76
CA GLU A 160 -11.73 -2.31 10.59
C GLU A 160 -10.69 -3.17 11.32
N ALA A 161 -9.52 -3.37 10.72
CA ALA A 161 -8.39 -4.05 11.35
C ALA A 161 -7.68 -3.20 12.42
N GLY A 162 -7.96 -1.89 12.52
CA GLY A 162 -7.41 -1.02 13.57
C GLY A 162 -6.30 -0.07 13.11
N PHE A 163 -6.05 0.06 11.81
CA PHE A 163 -5.22 1.15 11.31
C PHE A 163 -5.91 2.50 11.56
N THR A 164 -5.15 3.49 11.97
CA THR A 164 -5.68 4.81 12.36
C THR A 164 -5.75 5.79 11.20
N GLY A 165 -5.33 5.39 10.02
CA GLY A 165 -5.39 6.17 8.79
C GLY A 165 -4.91 5.38 7.59
N VAL A 166 -5.06 5.97 6.40
CA VAL A 166 -4.55 5.42 5.14
C VAL A 166 -3.78 6.49 4.37
N GLN A 167 -2.80 6.06 3.59
CA GLN A 167 -2.10 6.88 2.61
C GLN A 167 -2.22 6.22 1.23
N PHE A 168 -2.79 6.92 0.28
CA PHE A 168 -2.77 6.50 -1.12
C PHE A 168 -1.38 6.72 -1.71
N HIS A 169 -0.76 5.64 -2.19
CA HIS A 169 0.56 5.74 -2.80
C HIS A 169 0.47 6.27 -4.23
N SER A 170 0.56 7.60 -4.37
CA SER A 170 0.46 8.31 -5.67
C SER A 170 1.82 8.81 -6.18
N ALA A 171 2.91 8.14 -5.82
CA ALA A 171 4.28 8.52 -6.15
C ALA A 171 5.07 7.36 -6.77
N HIS A 172 6.35 7.57 -7.03
CA HIS A 172 7.37 6.61 -7.45
C HIS A 172 7.06 5.85 -8.74
N GLY A 173 6.11 6.34 -9.56
CA GLY A 173 5.75 5.68 -10.80
C GLY A 173 4.87 4.44 -10.63
N TYR A 174 4.21 4.25 -9.47
CA TYR A 174 3.17 3.26 -9.28
C TYR A 174 1.85 3.72 -9.94
N LEU A 175 0.80 2.90 -9.93
CA LEU A 175 -0.38 3.08 -10.79
C LEU A 175 -0.97 4.50 -10.71
N LEU A 176 -1.23 5.03 -9.52
CA LEU A 176 -1.81 6.37 -9.38
C LEU A 176 -0.89 7.45 -9.94
N SER A 177 0.42 7.34 -9.71
CA SER A 177 1.43 8.23 -10.29
C SER A 177 1.50 8.09 -11.82
N GLN A 178 1.23 6.88 -12.36
CA GLN A 178 1.19 6.67 -13.81
C GLN A 178 0.05 7.43 -14.47
N PHE A 179 -1.11 7.52 -13.81
CA PHE A 179 -2.24 8.32 -14.30
C PHE A 179 -1.94 9.81 -14.31
N LEU A 180 -1.13 10.31 -13.39
CA LEU A 180 -0.78 11.73 -13.26
C LEU A 180 0.31 12.21 -14.24
N SER A 181 0.97 11.29 -14.94
CA SER A 181 2.09 11.63 -15.83
C SER A 181 1.73 11.47 -17.30
N PRO A 182 1.84 12.51 -18.13
CA PRO A 182 1.57 12.41 -19.56
C PRO A 182 2.55 11.50 -20.30
N LEU A 183 3.68 11.15 -19.69
CA LEU A 183 4.62 10.18 -20.26
C LEU A 183 4.13 8.73 -20.13
N THR A 184 3.23 8.46 -19.21
CA THR A 184 2.72 7.12 -18.91
C THR A 184 1.22 6.97 -19.09
N ASN A 185 0.48 8.05 -19.01
CA ASN A 185 -0.93 8.13 -19.34
C ASN A 185 -1.08 8.80 -20.71
N GLN A 186 -1.31 7.99 -21.72
CA GLN A 186 -1.53 8.43 -23.12
C GLN A 186 -2.97 8.12 -23.54
N ARG A 187 -3.90 8.09 -22.57
CA ARG A 187 -5.33 7.90 -22.82
C ARG A 187 -5.91 9.15 -23.47
N GLU A 188 -6.89 8.93 -24.35
CA GLU A 188 -7.64 10.00 -25.04
C GLU A 188 -9.10 10.06 -24.57
N ASP A 189 -9.49 9.19 -23.62
CA ASP A 189 -10.80 9.22 -22.95
C ASP A 189 -10.82 10.22 -21.77
N CYS A 190 -11.97 10.38 -21.14
CA CYS A 190 -12.18 11.35 -20.05
C CYS A 190 -11.69 10.84 -18.67
N LEU A 191 -10.82 9.83 -18.65
CA LEU A 191 -10.32 9.21 -17.41
C LEU A 191 -8.86 9.58 -17.13
#